data_5027532253e37d74ec0cf3f5dfcef211
#
_entry.id   5027532253e37d74ec0cf3f5dfcef211
#
_cell.length_a   1.000
_cell.length_b   1.000
_cell.length_c   1.000
_cell.angle_alpha   90.00
_cell.angle_beta   90.00
_cell.angle_gamma   90.00
#
_symmetry.space_group_name_H-M   'P 1'
#
loop_
_entity.id
_entity.type
_entity.pdbx_description
1 polymer ?
#
loop_
_entity_poly.entity_id
_entity_poly.type
_entity_poly.pdbx_seq_one_letter_code
_entity_poly.pdbx_strand_id
1 'polypeptide(L)'
;MTYAISTRLAPSLIGLATAASLTLGGSMPAFAQDAVVATLPQDIHFEGPVGAVGIATLYGDPKKAGLLSERVKIPAGFKIMPHWHGETRTAIVVSGTLYYANGDQWDESKFKAYPPGSFLIEPAKISHYAMAKDGEVILHATTIGPSSTVRIEQAKK
;
A
#
# COMPACT_ATOMS: atom_id res chain seq x y z
N MET A 1 -18.53 -97.58 -11.34
CA MET A 1 -17.92 -96.53 -12.16
C MET A 1 -18.65 -95.25 -11.92
N THR A 2 -18.07 -94.38 -11.07
CA THR A 2 -18.73 -93.15 -10.65
C THR A 2 -17.79 -91.98 -10.93
N TYR A 3 -18.18 -91.15 -11.86
CA TYR A 3 -17.42 -89.97 -12.25
C TYR A 3 -17.80 -88.81 -11.32
N ALA A 4 -16.82 -88.27 -10.59
CA ALA A 4 -16.96 -87.06 -9.79
C ALA A 4 -16.62 -85.86 -10.68
N ILE A 5 -17.55 -84.91 -10.82
CA ILE A 5 -17.36 -83.64 -11.46
C ILE A 5 -16.89 -82.66 -10.42
N SER A 6 -15.62 -82.19 -10.52
CA SER A 6 -15.03 -81.16 -9.67
C SER A 6 -15.29 -79.79 -10.28
N THR A 7 -16.17 -78.97 -9.67
CA THR A 7 -16.40 -77.59 -9.99
C THR A 7 -15.36 -76.74 -9.28
N ARG A 8 -14.45 -76.16 -10.02
CA ARG A 8 -13.52 -75.11 -9.47
C ARG A 8 -14.20 -73.72 -9.51
N LEU A 9 -14.39 -73.16 -8.31
CA LEU A 9 -14.77 -71.79 -8.14
C LEU A 9 -13.53 -70.93 -8.35
N ALA A 10 -13.64 -69.97 -9.28
CA ALA A 10 -12.65 -68.92 -9.51
C ALA A 10 -12.83 -67.80 -8.46
N PRO A 11 -11.76 -67.24 -7.88
CA PRO A 11 -11.87 -66.06 -6.98
C PRO A 11 -12.10 -64.81 -7.76
N SER A 12 -13.16 -64.07 -7.40
CA SER A 12 -13.44 -62.72 -7.88
C SER A 12 -12.44 -61.75 -7.28
N LEU A 13 -11.61 -61.16 -8.09
CA LEU A 13 -10.76 -60.04 -7.74
C LEU A 13 -11.62 -58.76 -7.69
N ILE A 14 -11.93 -58.32 -6.47
CA ILE A 14 -12.51 -56.97 -6.23
C ILE A 14 -11.39 -55.99 -6.39
N GLY A 15 -11.33 -55.31 -7.54
CA GLY A 15 -10.43 -54.21 -7.78
C GLY A 15 -10.85 -52.98 -6.96
N LEU A 16 -10.04 -52.59 -5.98
CA LEU A 16 -10.18 -51.38 -5.24
C LEU A 16 -9.74 -50.21 -6.12
N ALA A 17 -10.68 -49.49 -6.73
CA ALA A 17 -10.41 -48.30 -7.50
C ALA A 17 -10.13 -47.14 -6.52
N THR A 18 -8.88 -46.82 -6.29
CA THR A 18 -8.48 -45.58 -5.60
C THR A 18 -8.72 -44.38 -6.52
N ALA A 19 -9.78 -43.62 -6.26
CA ALA A 19 -10.01 -42.35 -6.90
C ALA A 19 -8.96 -41.35 -6.40
N ALA A 20 -7.94 -41.09 -7.21
CA ALA A 20 -7.03 -39.96 -6.98
C ALA A 20 -7.76 -38.67 -7.30
N SER A 21 -8.16 -37.94 -6.25
CA SER A 21 -8.71 -36.60 -6.39
C SER A 21 -7.57 -35.66 -6.77
N LEU A 22 -7.40 -35.36 -8.06
CA LEU A 22 -6.58 -34.22 -8.51
C LEU A 22 -7.31 -32.95 -8.09
N THR A 23 -6.86 -32.33 -6.99
CA THR A 23 -7.18 -30.95 -6.72
C THR A 23 -6.39 -30.09 -7.72
N LEU A 24 -7.03 -29.70 -8.81
CA LEU A 24 -6.54 -28.60 -9.63
C LEU A 24 -6.60 -27.35 -8.75
N GLY A 25 -5.49 -27.03 -8.11
CA GLY A 25 -5.24 -25.72 -7.53
C GLY A 25 -5.17 -24.72 -8.68
N GLY A 26 -6.33 -24.27 -9.15
CA GLY A 26 -6.39 -23.17 -10.09
C GLY A 26 -5.82 -21.93 -9.39
N SER A 27 -4.55 -21.59 -9.71
CA SER A 27 -4.06 -20.25 -9.52
C SER A 27 -4.99 -19.35 -10.33
N MET A 28 -5.84 -18.56 -9.64
CA MET A 28 -6.61 -17.52 -10.30
C MET A 28 -5.60 -16.64 -11.06
N PRO A 29 -5.78 -16.43 -12.38
CA PRO A 29 -4.94 -15.48 -13.08
C PRO A 29 -5.09 -14.15 -12.34
N ALA A 30 -3.95 -13.53 -11.99
CA ALA A 30 -3.94 -12.12 -11.62
C ALA A 30 -4.59 -11.41 -12.80
N PHE A 31 -5.81 -10.89 -12.63
CA PHE A 31 -6.47 -10.11 -13.65
C PHE A 31 -5.54 -8.94 -13.97
N ALA A 32 -4.84 -9.04 -15.09
CA ALA A 32 -4.28 -7.87 -15.74
C ALA A 32 -5.48 -6.93 -15.91
N GLN A 33 -5.39 -5.71 -15.41
CA GLN A 33 -6.43 -4.71 -15.62
C GLN A 33 -6.41 -4.39 -17.12
N ASP A 34 -7.32 -5.02 -17.88
CA ASP A 34 -7.43 -4.83 -19.34
C ASP A 34 -8.10 -3.50 -19.70
N ALA A 35 -8.43 -2.67 -18.70
CA ALA A 35 -9.12 -1.39 -18.88
C ALA A 35 -8.47 -0.28 -18.07
N VAL A 36 -8.57 0.95 -18.57
CA VAL A 36 -8.19 2.16 -17.82
C VAL A 36 -9.11 2.30 -16.61
N VAL A 37 -8.51 2.42 -15.42
CA VAL A 37 -9.22 2.76 -14.19
C VAL A 37 -8.99 4.24 -13.90
N ALA A 38 -10.08 4.99 -13.76
CA ALA A 38 -10.04 6.40 -13.43
C ALA A 38 -10.83 6.66 -12.15
N THR A 39 -10.25 7.45 -11.24
CA THR A 39 -10.89 7.90 -10.01
C THR A 39 -11.01 9.41 -10.05
N LEU A 40 -12.23 9.93 -9.99
CA LEU A 40 -12.46 11.38 -9.97
C LEU A 40 -12.13 11.95 -8.58
N PRO A 41 -11.77 13.23 -8.47
CA PRO A 41 -11.38 13.83 -7.19
C PRO A 41 -12.42 13.66 -6.07
N GLN A 42 -13.72 13.75 -6.39
CA GLN A 42 -14.81 13.58 -5.44
C GLN A 42 -15.02 12.13 -4.98
N ASP A 43 -14.48 11.15 -5.70
CA ASP A 43 -14.60 9.73 -5.41
C ASP A 43 -13.38 9.20 -4.61
N ILE A 44 -12.42 10.09 -4.30
CA ILE A 44 -11.26 9.72 -3.49
C ILE A 44 -11.64 9.72 -2.01
N HIS A 45 -11.65 8.53 -1.40
CA HIS A 45 -11.95 8.34 0.02
C HIS A 45 -10.65 8.33 0.83
N PHE A 46 -10.53 9.28 1.77
CA PHE A 46 -9.38 9.37 2.65
C PHE A 46 -9.64 8.63 3.96
N GLU A 47 -8.72 7.76 4.32
CA GLU A 47 -8.70 7.05 5.59
C GLU A 47 -7.81 7.76 6.60
N GLY A 48 -8.19 7.73 7.88
CA GLY A 48 -7.45 8.32 8.99
C GLY A 48 -8.36 8.94 10.04
N PRO A 49 -7.82 9.28 11.21
CA PRO A 49 -8.58 9.98 12.24
C PRO A 49 -9.06 11.36 11.78
N VAL A 50 -10.22 11.78 12.26
CA VAL A 50 -10.74 13.14 12.00
C VAL A 50 -9.75 14.18 12.48
N GLY A 51 -9.44 15.17 11.63
CA GLY A 51 -8.50 16.25 11.95
C GLY A 51 -7.02 15.84 11.87
N ALA A 52 -6.70 14.62 11.44
CA ALA A 52 -5.35 14.17 11.19
C ALA A 52 -5.09 14.00 9.68
N VAL A 53 -3.87 13.60 9.34
CA VAL A 53 -3.52 13.27 7.95
C VAL A 53 -4.39 12.12 7.46
N GLY A 54 -5.08 12.33 6.35
CA GLY A 54 -5.83 11.30 5.63
C GLY A 54 -5.01 10.74 4.48
N ILE A 55 -5.08 9.44 4.27
CA ILE A 55 -4.42 8.75 3.15
C ILE A 55 -5.46 8.02 2.32
N ALA A 56 -5.36 8.14 1.01
CA ALA A 56 -6.15 7.37 0.06
C ALA A 56 -5.20 6.61 -0.87
N THR A 57 -5.19 5.30 -0.77
CA THR A 57 -4.44 4.45 -1.70
C THR A 57 -5.19 4.39 -3.03
N LEU A 58 -4.57 4.92 -4.09
CA LEU A 58 -5.13 4.93 -5.44
C LEU A 58 -4.71 3.71 -6.25
N TYR A 59 -3.52 3.17 -5.97
CA TYR A 59 -2.99 1.99 -6.62
C TYR A 59 -1.98 1.29 -5.72
N GLY A 60 -1.95 -0.05 -5.76
CA GLY A 60 -1.02 -0.87 -5.00
C GLY A 60 -1.53 -1.23 -3.60
N ASP A 61 -0.62 -1.77 -2.81
CA ASP A 61 -0.86 -2.17 -1.41
C ASP A 61 0.35 -1.68 -0.57
N PRO A 62 0.16 -0.81 0.42
CA PRO A 62 1.27 -0.25 1.20
C PRO A 62 2.07 -1.32 1.98
N LYS A 63 1.53 -2.52 2.14
CA LYS A 63 2.21 -3.62 2.84
C LYS A 63 2.99 -4.55 1.92
N LYS A 64 2.89 -4.37 0.61
CA LYS A 64 3.49 -5.27 -0.39
C LYS A 64 4.55 -4.55 -1.23
N ALA A 65 5.47 -5.34 -1.76
CA ALA A 65 6.39 -4.86 -2.78
C ALA A 65 5.64 -4.52 -4.06
N GLY A 66 6.01 -3.42 -4.72
CA GLY A 66 5.42 -2.96 -5.97
C GLY A 66 5.12 -1.47 -5.95
N LEU A 67 4.64 -0.99 -7.09
CA LEU A 67 4.24 0.41 -7.24
C LEU A 67 3.10 0.75 -6.28
N LEU A 68 3.27 1.82 -5.52
CA LEU A 68 2.27 2.38 -4.62
C LEU A 68 2.04 3.84 -5.00
N SER A 69 0.78 4.21 -5.15
CA SER A 69 0.34 5.57 -5.48
C SER A 69 -0.76 6.00 -4.53
N GLU A 70 -0.57 7.14 -3.87
CA GLU A 70 -1.43 7.61 -2.80
C GLU A 70 -1.77 9.10 -2.94
N ARG A 71 -2.93 9.49 -2.42
CA ARG A 71 -3.23 10.87 -2.06
C ARG A 71 -3.05 11.04 -0.57
N VAL A 72 -2.41 12.14 -0.18
CA VAL A 72 -2.23 12.51 1.22
C VAL A 72 -2.93 13.84 1.43
N LYS A 73 -3.90 13.88 2.35
CA LYS A 73 -4.62 15.07 2.75
C LYS A 73 -4.13 15.53 4.11
N ILE A 74 -3.63 16.74 4.17
CA ILE A 74 -3.13 17.36 5.38
C ILE A 74 -4.09 18.49 5.76
N PRO A 75 -4.82 18.38 6.88
CA PRO A 75 -5.76 19.41 7.31
C PRO A 75 -5.07 20.75 7.58
N ALA A 76 -5.82 21.85 7.44
CA ALA A 76 -5.33 23.19 7.76
C ALA A 76 -4.77 23.26 9.19
N GLY A 77 -3.60 23.87 9.35
CA GLY A 77 -2.88 24.00 10.62
C GLY A 77 -2.17 22.75 11.10
N PHE A 78 -2.33 21.60 10.41
CA PHE A 78 -1.75 20.34 10.88
C PHE A 78 -0.22 20.33 10.73
N LYS A 79 0.47 19.89 11.77
CA LYS A 79 1.92 19.74 11.84
C LYS A 79 2.30 18.28 11.71
N ILE A 80 2.99 17.92 10.64
CA ILE A 80 3.62 16.61 10.48
C ILE A 80 4.99 16.67 11.09
N MET A 81 5.12 16.13 12.30
CA MET A 81 6.36 16.16 13.09
C MET A 81 7.50 15.40 12.39
N PRO A 82 8.77 15.66 12.76
CA PRO A 82 9.92 15.02 12.17
C PRO A 82 9.77 13.50 12.09
N HIS A 83 10.00 12.98 10.89
CA HIS A 83 9.90 11.56 10.56
C HIS A 83 10.73 11.25 9.32
N TRP A 84 10.89 9.98 9.01
CA TRP A 84 11.50 9.50 7.78
C TRP A 84 10.74 8.29 7.25
N HIS A 85 10.98 7.94 5.98
CA HIS A 85 10.40 6.79 5.31
C HIS A 85 11.46 5.73 5.03
N GLY A 86 11.10 4.46 5.09
CA GLY A 86 12.02 3.35 4.79
C GLY A 86 12.41 3.27 3.31
N GLU A 87 11.59 3.84 2.45
CA GLU A 87 11.70 3.88 1.00
C GLU A 87 11.83 5.31 0.46
N THR A 88 12.47 5.48 -0.69
CA THR A 88 12.42 6.75 -1.41
C THR A 88 11.04 6.94 -2.02
N ARG A 89 10.47 8.13 -1.87
CA ARG A 89 9.21 8.50 -2.51
C ARG A 89 9.31 9.83 -3.23
N THR A 90 8.43 10.03 -4.17
CA THR A 90 8.19 11.34 -4.79
C THR A 90 6.86 11.89 -4.34
N ALA A 91 6.74 13.20 -4.27
CA ALA A 91 5.48 13.86 -3.96
C ALA A 91 5.28 15.06 -4.88
N ILE A 92 4.03 15.29 -5.27
CA ILE A 92 3.60 16.48 -6.00
C ILE A 92 2.56 17.20 -5.13
N VAL A 93 2.71 18.51 -4.94
CA VAL A 93 1.67 19.33 -4.33
C VAL A 93 0.54 19.50 -5.35
N VAL A 94 -0.62 18.94 -5.05
CA VAL A 94 -1.81 19.00 -5.92
C VAL A 94 -2.62 20.26 -5.63
N SER A 95 -2.80 20.58 -4.34
CA SER A 95 -3.49 21.79 -3.91
C SER A 95 -2.97 22.27 -2.57
N GLY A 96 -3.21 23.54 -2.25
CA GLY A 96 -2.67 24.20 -1.05
C GLY A 96 -1.19 24.50 -1.16
N THR A 97 -0.60 25.04 -0.10
CA THR A 97 0.85 25.32 0.01
C THR A 97 1.44 24.44 1.10
N LEU A 98 2.34 23.54 0.73
CA LEU A 98 3.08 22.72 1.70
C LEU A 98 4.26 23.52 2.23
N TYR A 99 4.34 23.70 3.53
CA TYR A 99 5.54 24.17 4.23
C TYR A 99 6.36 22.94 4.63
N TYR A 100 7.61 22.85 4.13
CA TYR A 100 8.42 21.63 4.25
C TYR A 100 9.87 21.99 4.59
N ALA A 101 10.49 21.19 5.45
CA ALA A 101 11.90 21.29 5.79
C ALA A 101 12.51 19.93 6.10
N ASN A 102 13.82 19.81 5.86
CA ASN A 102 14.61 18.65 6.26
C ASN A 102 15.14 18.83 7.68
N GLY A 103 15.26 17.73 8.41
CA GLY A 103 15.83 17.66 9.74
C GLY A 103 15.03 16.79 10.69
N ASP A 104 15.64 16.50 11.82
CA ASP A 104 15.10 15.67 12.91
C ASP A 104 14.50 16.48 14.06
N GLN A 105 14.63 17.80 14.03
CA GLN A 105 14.09 18.73 15.00
C GLN A 105 13.14 19.71 14.33
N TRP A 106 11.97 19.96 14.98
CA TRP A 106 11.01 20.95 14.52
C TRP A 106 11.58 22.36 14.61
N ASP A 107 11.67 23.05 13.48
CA ASP A 107 12.14 24.42 13.38
C ASP A 107 11.40 25.15 12.24
N GLU A 108 10.45 26.02 12.60
CA GLU A 108 9.63 26.73 11.62
C GLU A 108 10.43 27.73 10.77
N SER A 109 11.60 28.16 11.23
CA SER A 109 12.47 29.07 10.46
C SER A 109 13.09 28.43 9.22
N LYS A 110 13.13 27.10 9.17
CA LYS A 110 13.67 26.32 8.05
C LYS A 110 12.66 26.00 6.96
N PHE A 111 11.39 26.28 7.18
CA PHE A 111 10.37 26.00 6.20
C PHE A 111 10.57 26.75 4.89
N LYS A 112 10.41 26.01 3.81
CA LYS A 112 10.21 26.55 2.46
C LYS A 112 8.77 26.24 2.04
N ALA A 113 8.16 27.19 1.35
CA ALA A 113 6.81 27.04 0.82
C ALA A 113 6.85 26.39 -0.57
N TYR A 114 6.05 25.36 -0.74
CA TYR A 114 5.91 24.62 -1.99
C TYR A 114 4.45 24.73 -2.46
N PRO A 115 4.18 25.59 -3.46
CA PRO A 115 2.83 25.77 -4.02
C PRO A 115 2.42 24.58 -4.90
N PRO A 116 1.14 24.54 -5.38
CA PRO A 116 0.68 23.52 -6.32
C PRO A 116 1.58 23.40 -7.55
N GLY A 117 1.84 22.15 -7.99
CA GLY A 117 2.77 21.81 -9.06
C GLY A 117 4.22 21.57 -8.57
N SER A 118 4.55 21.92 -7.33
CA SER A 118 5.87 21.61 -6.78
C SER A 118 6.10 20.10 -6.72
N PHE A 119 7.33 19.69 -7.10
CA PHE A 119 7.77 18.29 -7.06
C PHE A 119 8.85 18.13 -5.99
N LEU A 120 8.69 17.11 -5.14
CA LEU A 120 9.62 16.76 -4.07
C LEU A 120 10.12 15.34 -4.29
N ILE A 121 11.37 15.10 -3.91
CA ILE A 121 11.91 13.76 -3.70
C ILE A 121 12.25 13.65 -2.21
N GLU A 122 11.73 12.64 -1.57
CA GLU A 122 12.00 12.28 -0.17
C GLU A 122 12.85 11.00 -0.16
N PRO A 123 14.19 11.12 -0.08
CA PRO A 123 15.05 9.95 -0.07
C PRO A 123 14.81 9.10 1.18
N ALA A 124 14.96 7.79 1.04
CA ALA A 124 14.84 6.85 2.15
C ALA A 124 15.71 7.28 3.35
N LYS A 125 15.14 7.21 4.54
CA LYS A 125 15.80 7.48 5.83
C LYS A 125 16.29 8.93 6.03
N ILE A 126 15.90 9.86 5.17
CA ILE A 126 16.17 11.28 5.36
C ILE A 126 15.01 11.90 6.12
N SER A 127 15.34 12.47 7.29
CA SER A 127 14.36 13.10 8.19
C SER A 127 13.83 14.41 7.63
N HIS A 128 12.54 14.58 7.73
CA HIS A 128 11.85 15.79 7.30
C HIS A 128 10.57 16.03 8.13
N TYR A 129 10.02 17.22 7.98
CA TYR A 129 8.78 17.63 8.63
C TYR A 129 8.03 18.64 7.77
N ALA A 130 6.73 18.74 7.98
CA ALA A 130 5.89 19.58 7.13
C ALA A 130 4.72 20.18 7.89
N MET A 131 4.09 21.21 7.31
CA MET A 131 2.91 21.85 7.84
C MET A 131 2.00 22.37 6.74
N ALA A 132 0.70 22.23 6.92
CA ALA A 132 -0.33 22.86 6.11
C ALA A 132 -0.78 24.17 6.78
N LYS A 133 0.08 25.21 6.73
CA LYS A 133 -0.07 26.42 7.52
C LYS A 133 -1.29 27.27 7.11
N ASP A 134 -1.46 27.49 5.82
CA ASP A 134 -2.40 28.48 5.29
C ASP A 134 -3.73 27.86 4.80
N GLY A 135 -3.90 26.57 4.97
CA GLY A 135 -5.08 25.85 4.51
C GLY A 135 -4.80 24.35 4.34
N GLU A 136 -5.79 23.60 3.90
CA GLU A 136 -5.64 22.18 3.59
C GLU A 136 -4.65 21.98 2.42
N VAL A 137 -3.82 20.96 2.50
CA VAL A 137 -2.88 20.56 1.46
C VAL A 137 -3.20 19.15 0.99
N ILE A 138 -3.24 18.98 -0.33
CA ILE A 138 -3.32 17.65 -0.97
C ILE A 138 -2.01 17.37 -1.70
N LEU A 139 -1.40 16.24 -1.37
CA LEU A 139 -0.24 15.71 -2.09
C LEU A 139 -0.63 14.48 -2.90
N HIS A 140 0.12 14.23 -3.97
CA HIS A 140 0.16 12.93 -4.61
C HIS A 140 1.54 12.33 -4.39
N ALA A 141 1.59 11.21 -3.70
CA ALA A 141 2.83 10.50 -3.39
C ALA A 141 2.93 9.21 -4.21
N THR A 142 4.15 8.87 -4.63
CA THR A 142 4.44 7.62 -5.34
C THR A 142 5.73 7.01 -4.82
N THR A 143 5.72 5.71 -4.58
CA THR A 143 6.90 4.96 -4.13
C THR A 143 6.85 3.51 -4.60
N ILE A 144 7.91 2.75 -4.32
CA ILE A 144 7.90 1.29 -4.41
C ILE A 144 7.79 0.74 -3.00
N GLY A 145 6.65 0.07 -2.71
CA GLY A 145 6.40 -0.54 -1.41
C GLY A 145 7.32 -1.71 -1.05
N PRO A 146 7.28 -2.21 0.19
CA PRO A 146 6.34 -1.79 1.24
C PRO A 146 6.66 -0.40 1.77
N SER A 147 5.61 0.35 2.13
CA SER A 147 5.71 1.72 2.64
C SER A 147 5.81 1.73 4.17
N SER A 148 6.67 2.59 4.70
CA SER A 148 6.84 2.75 6.13
C SER A 148 7.09 4.20 6.52
N THR A 149 6.68 4.55 7.75
CA THR A 149 6.94 5.86 8.34
C THR A 149 7.44 5.68 9.77
N VAL A 150 8.60 6.26 10.07
CA VAL A 150 9.21 6.22 11.39
C VAL A 150 9.24 7.63 11.97
N ARG A 151 8.52 7.84 13.05
CA ARG A 151 8.50 9.12 13.78
C ARG A 151 9.78 9.30 14.60
N ILE A 152 10.28 10.52 14.67
CA ILE A 152 11.41 10.89 15.51
C ILE A 152 10.87 11.50 16.80
N GLU A 153 11.28 10.94 17.93
CA GLU A 153 10.93 11.51 19.22
C GLU A 153 11.59 12.86 19.41
N GLN A 154 10.78 13.87 19.73
CA GLN A 154 11.28 15.19 20.03
C GLN A 154 11.71 15.26 21.50
N ALA A 155 12.86 15.88 21.77
CA ALA A 155 13.28 16.13 23.14
C ALA A 155 12.21 16.95 23.85
N LYS A 156 11.77 16.50 25.04
CA LYS A 156 10.88 17.30 25.91
C LYS A 156 11.66 18.55 26.32
N LYS A 157 11.17 19.70 25.95
CA LYS A 157 11.66 21.01 26.47
C LYS A 157 11.15 21.24 27.88
#